data_f01e9df4b061d224eb7d9636934f99bb
#
_entry.id   f01e9df4b061d224eb7d9636934f99bb
#
_cell.length_a   1.000
_cell.length_b   1.000
_cell.length_c   1.000
_cell.angle_alpha   90.00
_cell.angle_beta   90.00
_cell.angle_gamma   90.00
#
_symmetry.space_group_name_H-M   'P 1'
#
loop_
_entity.id
_entity.type
_entity.pdbx_description
1 polymer ?
#
loop_
_entity_poly.entity_id
_entity_poly.type
_entity_poly.pdbx_seq_one_letter_code
_entity_poly.pdbx_strand_id
1 'polypeptide(L)'
;EPVKIASASCQNWTAGFYTAYRDMAELAPDLVLFLGDYIYEGGTGSLDAGAVRLHNSDEIRDLTAYRNRYGLYKSDPLLQAAHQMCPWVVTWDDHEVENNYANLTPEDPADNAGHTARRAAAYQAWWEHMPVRFDPPVDENLTIYRQVQWGGLVNMLVLDTRQYRDDQACNDAVLQTTPACDDALLPERSLLGTEQEAWVAANIRGVDKVWNVLANQTVMTDIRLGAAVLNFDQWDGYAPDRDRVLTDITEQGVENLIVLTGDIHLSGIGQLTTTANPTTAVGIEFVTTSISSGGNVPPETQGLLKALSNIIDAEASHRGYTLHTITPETWTAQYRIVDDARVENSGVSDWKTFTVTAGTAAVAEI
;
A
#
# COMPACT_ATOMS: atom_id res chain seq x y z
N GLU A 1 1.96 19.42 -19.72
CA GLU A 1 2.65 19.64 -18.44
C GLU A 1 2.80 18.30 -17.72
N PRO A 2 3.85 18.08 -16.92
CA PRO A 2 3.98 16.89 -16.10
C PRO A 2 2.82 16.76 -15.10
N VAL A 3 2.44 15.54 -14.77
CA VAL A 3 1.47 15.26 -13.70
C VAL A 3 2.23 14.87 -12.43
N LYS A 4 1.86 15.43 -11.29
CA LYS A 4 2.44 15.11 -9.99
C LYS A 4 1.45 14.33 -9.14
N ILE A 5 1.82 13.12 -8.74
CA ILE A 5 1.05 12.28 -7.80
C ILE A 5 1.89 12.05 -6.55
N ALA A 6 1.35 12.33 -5.38
CA ALA A 6 1.97 11.93 -4.13
C ALA A 6 1.36 10.61 -3.66
N SER A 7 2.17 9.54 -3.54
CA SER A 7 1.74 8.30 -2.88
C SER A 7 2.08 8.34 -1.40
N ALA A 8 1.13 7.93 -0.56
CA ALA A 8 1.23 7.94 0.88
C ALA A 8 0.41 6.80 1.49
N SER A 9 0.76 6.35 2.69
CA SER A 9 0.03 5.32 3.45
C SER A 9 0.36 5.38 4.94
N CYS A 10 -0.32 4.60 5.75
CA CYS A 10 0.13 4.22 7.10
C CYS A 10 0.38 5.42 8.01
N GLN A 11 -0.67 6.16 8.32
CA GLN A 11 -0.58 7.40 9.13
C GLN A 11 -0.99 7.18 10.60
N ASN A 12 -0.35 6.22 11.32
CA ASN A 12 -0.70 5.93 12.71
C ASN A 12 -0.59 7.18 13.59
N TRP A 13 -1.71 7.58 14.16
CA TRP A 13 -1.83 8.75 15.04
C TRP A 13 -0.89 8.69 16.24
N THR A 14 -0.73 7.53 16.83
CA THR A 14 0.04 7.39 18.07
C THR A 14 1.54 7.38 17.84
N ALA A 15 1.98 6.94 16.66
CA ALA A 15 3.38 6.71 16.37
C ALA A 15 4.15 7.96 15.93
N GLY A 16 3.45 8.98 15.39
CA GLY A 16 4.15 10.18 14.90
C GLY A 16 3.22 11.35 14.60
N PHE A 17 3.82 12.48 14.23
CA PHE A 17 3.17 13.68 13.71
C PHE A 17 3.11 13.65 12.18
N TYR A 18 2.19 14.40 11.60
CA TYR A 18 1.92 14.40 10.16
C TYR A 18 2.76 15.44 9.38
N THR A 19 4.00 15.63 9.80
CA THR A 19 4.92 16.62 9.21
C THR A 19 5.10 16.44 7.70
N ALA A 20 5.05 15.21 7.19
CA ALA A 20 5.12 14.92 5.76
C ALA A 20 4.07 15.67 4.92
N TYR A 21 2.86 15.89 5.45
CA TYR A 21 1.81 16.62 4.73
C TYR A 21 2.10 18.12 4.57
N ARG A 22 2.89 18.72 5.45
CA ARG A 22 3.34 20.11 5.27
C ARG A 22 4.23 20.23 4.02
N ASP A 23 5.23 19.37 3.91
CA ASP A 23 6.13 19.32 2.76
C ASP A 23 5.37 18.97 1.46
N MET A 24 4.45 17.99 1.54
CA MET A 24 3.59 17.63 0.42
C MET A 24 2.76 18.82 -0.07
N ALA A 25 2.21 19.63 0.84
CA ALA A 25 1.46 20.84 0.49
C ALA A 25 2.33 21.91 -0.19
N GLU A 26 3.59 22.04 0.20
CA GLU A 26 4.54 22.96 -0.44
C GLU A 26 4.91 22.53 -1.86
N LEU A 27 5.01 21.22 -2.12
CA LEU A 27 5.31 20.64 -3.44
C LEU A 27 4.10 20.60 -4.39
N ALA A 28 2.90 20.79 -3.85
CA ALA A 28 1.63 20.94 -4.55
C ALA A 28 1.41 19.87 -5.64
N PRO A 29 1.20 18.58 -5.27
CA PRO A 29 0.82 17.55 -6.23
C PRO A 29 -0.56 17.80 -6.82
N ASP A 30 -0.82 17.27 -8.00
CA ASP A 30 -2.13 17.30 -8.66
C ASP A 30 -3.11 16.30 -8.03
N LEU A 31 -2.58 15.25 -7.37
CA LEU A 31 -3.33 14.15 -6.76
C LEU A 31 -2.56 13.55 -5.60
N VAL A 32 -3.26 13.19 -4.53
CA VAL A 32 -2.75 12.25 -3.52
C VAL A 32 -3.37 10.87 -3.77
N LEU A 33 -2.50 9.86 -3.91
CA LEU A 33 -2.88 8.45 -3.88
C LEU A 33 -2.60 7.91 -2.47
N PHE A 34 -3.65 7.60 -1.72
CA PHE A 34 -3.52 7.09 -0.37
C PHE A 34 -3.81 5.58 -0.34
N LEU A 35 -2.80 4.79 0.01
CA LEU A 35 -2.73 3.35 -0.19
C LEU A 35 -3.14 2.51 1.03
N GLY A 36 -3.94 3.06 1.93
CA GLY A 36 -4.46 2.36 3.09
C GLY A 36 -3.82 2.78 4.41
N ASP A 37 -4.35 2.25 5.51
CA ASP A 37 -3.98 2.61 6.88
C ASP A 37 -4.18 4.10 7.18
N TYR A 38 -5.34 4.60 6.77
CA TYR A 38 -5.72 5.98 7.08
C TYR A 38 -6.04 6.15 8.57
N ILE A 39 -6.55 5.11 9.21
CA ILE A 39 -6.72 5.01 10.67
C ILE A 39 -6.09 3.71 11.18
N TYR A 40 -5.90 3.62 12.48
CA TYR A 40 -5.48 2.40 13.18
C TYR A 40 -6.51 2.08 14.26
N GLU A 41 -6.92 0.81 14.35
CA GLU A 41 -7.98 0.33 15.23
C GLU A 41 -7.55 0.23 16.69
N GLY A 42 -6.25 0.06 16.93
CA GLY A 42 -5.69 -0.18 18.26
C GLY A 42 -6.09 0.88 19.29
N GLY A 43 -6.18 0.47 20.54
CA GLY A 43 -6.60 1.33 21.66
C GLY A 43 -5.45 1.98 22.42
N THR A 44 -5.81 2.70 23.47
CA THR A 44 -4.85 3.34 24.39
C THR A 44 -4.02 2.33 25.19
N GLY A 45 -4.49 1.07 25.29
CA GLY A 45 -3.80 0.00 26.03
C GLY A 45 -2.67 -0.66 25.24
N SER A 46 -2.58 -0.47 23.93
CA SER A 46 -1.56 -1.01 23.03
C SER A 46 -0.50 0.03 22.64
N LEU A 47 -0.25 1.02 23.48
CA LEU A 47 0.76 2.05 23.22
C LEU A 47 2.16 1.43 23.26
N ASP A 48 2.83 1.45 22.12
CA ASP A 48 4.26 1.18 22.05
C ASP A 48 5.04 2.16 22.94
N ALA A 49 6.16 1.70 23.50
CA ALA A 49 7.08 2.55 24.23
C ALA A 49 7.63 3.61 23.25
N GLY A 50 7.06 4.81 23.26
CA GLY A 50 7.43 5.88 22.33
C GLY A 50 6.27 6.55 21.62
N ALA A 51 5.02 6.21 21.96
CA ALA A 51 3.85 6.91 21.44
C ALA A 51 3.91 8.42 21.77
N VAL A 52 3.69 9.25 20.76
CA VAL A 52 3.75 10.72 20.89
C VAL A 52 2.37 11.36 21.02
N ARG A 53 1.33 10.64 20.64
CA ARG A 53 -0.09 11.02 20.75
C ARG A 53 -0.91 9.82 21.25
N LEU A 54 -2.09 10.07 21.80
CA LEU A 54 -2.97 9.02 22.31
C LEU A 54 -4.21 8.88 21.42
N HIS A 55 -4.65 7.64 21.21
CA HIS A 55 -6.00 7.41 20.70
C HIS A 55 -7.04 7.86 21.73
N ASN A 56 -8.22 8.22 21.27
CA ASN A 56 -9.31 8.74 22.08
C ASN A 56 -10.21 7.65 22.71
N SER A 57 -9.90 6.37 22.46
CA SER A 57 -10.68 5.22 22.95
C SER A 57 -9.81 3.96 22.99
N ASP A 58 -10.33 2.90 23.57
CA ASP A 58 -9.83 1.54 23.40
C ASP A 58 -9.95 1.10 21.94
N GLU A 59 -9.53 -0.14 21.64
CA GLU A 59 -9.66 -0.73 20.31
C GLU A 59 -11.09 -0.60 19.77
N ILE A 60 -11.20 -0.14 18.53
CA ILE A 60 -12.49 0.15 17.92
C ILE A 60 -13.08 -1.09 17.24
N ARG A 61 -14.40 -1.33 17.48
CA ARG A 61 -15.09 -2.52 17.00
C ARG A 61 -16.52 -2.25 16.49
N ASP A 62 -17.04 -1.05 16.68
CA ASP A 62 -18.37 -0.67 16.26
C ASP A 62 -18.39 0.64 15.46
N LEU A 63 -19.48 0.91 14.76
CA LEU A 63 -19.61 2.05 13.86
C LEU A 63 -19.35 3.40 14.53
N THR A 64 -19.81 3.58 15.77
CA THR A 64 -19.59 4.83 16.51
C THR A 64 -18.13 5.02 16.84
N ALA A 65 -17.46 3.95 17.25
CA ALA A 65 -16.03 3.97 17.57
C ALA A 65 -15.18 4.26 16.31
N TYR A 66 -15.46 3.62 15.18
CA TYR A 66 -14.79 3.91 13.90
C TYR A 66 -14.99 5.36 13.47
N ARG A 67 -16.23 5.89 13.49
CA ARG A 67 -16.50 7.30 13.17
C ARG A 67 -15.71 8.27 14.07
N ASN A 68 -15.65 7.99 15.36
CA ASN A 68 -14.88 8.80 16.31
C ASN A 68 -13.37 8.72 16.02
N ARG A 69 -12.85 7.58 15.60
CA ARG A 69 -11.46 7.41 15.23
C ARG A 69 -11.13 8.22 13.95
N TYR A 70 -11.96 8.16 12.92
CA TYR A 70 -11.81 9.05 11.75
C TYR A 70 -11.88 10.53 12.15
N GLY A 71 -12.79 10.91 13.05
CA GLY A 71 -12.88 12.27 13.57
C GLY A 71 -11.60 12.73 14.26
N LEU A 72 -10.96 11.84 15.05
CA LEU A 72 -9.67 12.11 15.69
C LEU A 72 -8.57 12.38 14.63
N TYR A 73 -8.36 11.47 13.70
CA TYR A 73 -7.32 11.60 12.66
C TYR A 73 -7.53 12.85 11.82
N LYS A 74 -8.76 13.11 11.39
CA LYS A 74 -9.13 14.30 10.60
C LYS A 74 -9.11 15.61 11.38
N SER A 75 -8.89 15.58 12.68
CA SER A 75 -8.66 16.80 13.48
C SER A 75 -7.26 17.40 13.30
N ASP A 76 -6.32 16.64 12.71
CA ASP A 76 -4.96 17.12 12.46
C ASP A 76 -4.96 18.22 11.38
N PRO A 77 -4.43 19.42 11.69
CA PRO A 77 -4.47 20.54 10.77
C PRO A 77 -3.62 20.34 9.51
N LEU A 78 -2.54 19.55 9.57
CA LEU A 78 -1.70 19.25 8.41
C LEU A 78 -2.41 18.27 7.47
N LEU A 79 -3.11 17.28 8.01
CA LEU A 79 -3.95 16.38 7.20
C LEU A 79 -5.12 17.14 6.56
N GLN A 80 -5.76 18.07 7.28
CA GLN A 80 -6.80 18.94 6.71
C GLN A 80 -6.27 19.79 5.56
N ALA A 81 -5.09 20.40 5.71
CA ALA A 81 -4.46 21.16 4.66
C ALA A 81 -4.15 20.30 3.43
N ALA A 82 -3.66 19.07 3.63
CA ALA A 82 -3.39 18.15 2.54
C ALA A 82 -4.69 17.76 1.78
N HIS A 83 -5.79 17.52 2.48
CA HIS A 83 -7.08 17.27 1.83
C HIS A 83 -7.64 18.49 1.07
N GLN A 84 -7.32 19.70 1.51
CA GLN A 84 -7.77 20.93 0.82
C GLN A 84 -6.96 21.24 -0.44
N MET A 85 -5.74 20.74 -0.53
CA MET A 85 -4.77 21.08 -1.57
C MET A 85 -5.15 20.52 -2.95
N CYS A 86 -5.53 19.24 -3.01
CA CYS A 86 -5.83 18.54 -4.27
C CYS A 86 -6.80 17.37 -4.05
N PRO A 87 -7.34 16.75 -5.13
CA PRO A 87 -8.10 15.51 -5.04
C PRO A 87 -7.31 14.36 -4.44
N TRP A 88 -8.02 13.44 -3.78
CA TRP A 88 -7.47 12.20 -3.26
C TRP A 88 -8.11 11.00 -3.93
N VAL A 89 -7.29 10.04 -4.34
CA VAL A 89 -7.68 8.66 -4.66
C VAL A 89 -7.26 7.81 -3.47
N VAL A 90 -8.22 7.16 -2.85
CA VAL A 90 -8.01 6.42 -1.61
C VAL A 90 -8.36 4.95 -1.78
N THR A 91 -7.65 4.08 -1.11
CA THR A 91 -8.03 2.71 -0.85
C THR A 91 -7.91 2.46 0.65
N TRP A 92 -8.40 1.33 1.13
CA TRP A 92 -8.08 0.84 2.47
C TRP A 92 -6.94 -0.18 2.42
N ASP A 93 -6.39 -0.50 3.60
CA ASP A 93 -5.65 -1.71 3.86
C ASP A 93 -6.30 -2.44 5.06
N ASP A 94 -5.55 -3.08 5.91
CA ASP A 94 -6.09 -3.87 7.02
C ASP A 94 -6.57 -3.02 8.21
N HIS A 95 -5.80 -2.02 8.61
CA HIS A 95 -6.08 -1.21 9.81
C HIS A 95 -7.35 -0.35 9.73
N GLU A 96 -7.95 -0.20 8.56
CA GLU A 96 -9.30 0.36 8.45
C GLU A 96 -10.35 -0.56 9.08
N VAL A 97 -10.05 -1.87 9.23
CA VAL A 97 -10.87 -2.86 9.94
C VAL A 97 -10.12 -3.38 11.16
N GLU A 98 -9.11 -4.20 10.97
CA GLU A 98 -8.18 -4.70 11.97
C GLU A 98 -6.95 -5.31 11.31
N ASN A 99 -5.82 -5.30 12.03
CA ASN A 99 -4.54 -5.81 11.55
C ASN A 99 -4.67 -7.18 10.87
N ASN A 100 -4.05 -7.32 9.70
CA ASN A 100 -3.91 -8.55 8.91
C ASN A 100 -5.20 -9.33 8.61
N TYR A 101 -6.40 -8.75 8.75
CA TYR A 101 -7.62 -9.50 8.41
C TYR A 101 -7.61 -9.96 6.94
N ALA A 102 -8.16 -11.13 6.69
CA ALA A 102 -8.32 -11.70 5.36
C ALA A 102 -9.79 -12.03 5.10
N ASN A 103 -10.44 -11.27 4.21
CA ASN A 103 -11.85 -11.44 3.90
C ASN A 103 -12.73 -11.44 5.18
N LEU A 104 -13.33 -12.57 5.54
CA LEU A 104 -14.16 -12.74 6.75
C LEU A 104 -13.39 -13.42 7.90
N THR A 105 -12.08 -13.51 7.80
CA THR A 105 -11.21 -14.10 8.83
C THR A 105 -10.46 -12.97 9.55
N PRO A 106 -10.65 -12.80 10.87
CA PRO A 106 -9.84 -11.87 11.66
C PRO A 106 -8.44 -12.45 11.92
N GLU A 107 -7.46 -11.62 12.26
CA GLU A 107 -6.14 -12.08 12.67
C GLU A 107 -6.21 -12.96 13.94
N ASP A 108 -6.98 -12.53 14.96
CA ASP A 108 -7.21 -13.34 16.15
C ASP A 108 -8.49 -14.17 15.99
N PRO A 109 -8.39 -15.52 15.97
CA PRO A 109 -9.57 -16.39 15.91
C PRO A 109 -10.60 -16.19 17.03
N ALA A 110 -10.22 -15.55 18.16
CA ALA A 110 -11.14 -15.19 19.22
C ALA A 110 -12.18 -14.15 18.76
N ASP A 111 -11.87 -13.36 17.75
CA ASP A 111 -12.73 -12.31 17.21
C ASP A 111 -13.70 -12.80 16.12
N ASN A 112 -13.60 -14.06 15.69
CA ASN A 112 -14.44 -14.63 14.62
C ASN A 112 -15.95 -14.35 14.79
N ALA A 113 -16.47 -14.43 16.00
CA ALA A 113 -17.90 -14.26 16.25
C ALA A 113 -18.43 -12.83 15.97
N GLY A 114 -17.55 -11.83 15.96
CA GLY A 114 -17.90 -10.42 15.78
C GLY A 114 -17.36 -9.80 14.51
N HIS A 115 -16.46 -10.48 13.81
CA HIS A 115 -15.67 -9.90 12.71
C HIS A 115 -16.53 -9.38 11.54
N THR A 116 -17.54 -10.13 11.09
CA THR A 116 -18.45 -9.69 10.02
C THR A 116 -19.14 -8.36 10.36
N ALA A 117 -19.63 -8.23 11.59
CA ALA A 117 -20.26 -6.99 12.05
C ALA A 117 -19.25 -5.85 12.20
N ARG A 118 -18.03 -6.14 12.66
CA ARG A 118 -16.91 -5.21 12.73
C ARG A 118 -16.54 -4.68 11.35
N ARG A 119 -16.38 -5.58 10.37
CA ARG A 119 -16.07 -5.22 8.98
C ARG A 119 -17.15 -4.34 8.36
N ALA A 120 -18.45 -4.68 8.54
CA ALA A 120 -19.55 -3.86 8.06
C ALA A 120 -19.53 -2.44 8.67
N ALA A 121 -19.27 -2.33 9.96
CA ALA A 121 -19.14 -1.04 10.67
C ALA A 121 -17.94 -0.23 10.16
N ALA A 122 -16.81 -0.87 9.95
CA ALA A 122 -15.59 -0.28 9.44
C ALA A 122 -15.77 0.27 8.02
N TYR A 123 -16.34 -0.53 7.10
CA TYR A 123 -16.60 -0.13 5.71
C TYR A 123 -17.60 1.01 5.62
N GLN A 124 -18.66 1.00 6.45
CA GLN A 124 -19.59 2.10 6.52
C GLN A 124 -18.90 3.40 6.97
N ALA A 125 -18.08 3.35 8.03
CA ALA A 125 -17.35 4.50 8.51
C ALA A 125 -16.33 5.01 7.48
N TRP A 126 -15.61 4.10 6.82
CA TRP A 126 -14.67 4.46 5.75
C TRP A 126 -15.38 5.19 4.61
N TRP A 127 -16.48 4.63 4.11
CA TRP A 127 -17.26 5.25 3.04
C TRP A 127 -17.78 6.66 3.41
N GLU A 128 -18.24 6.84 4.63
CA GLU A 128 -18.71 8.14 5.13
C GLU A 128 -17.62 9.20 5.23
N HIS A 129 -16.39 8.76 5.48
CA HIS A 129 -15.27 9.68 5.75
C HIS A 129 -14.32 9.87 4.57
N MET A 130 -14.35 9.01 3.55
CA MET A 130 -13.46 9.09 2.40
C MET A 130 -14.07 9.85 1.24
N PRO A 131 -13.23 10.55 0.41
CA PRO A 131 -13.72 11.33 -0.73
C PRO A 131 -14.05 10.43 -1.94
N VAL A 132 -14.97 9.51 -1.75
CA VAL A 132 -15.39 8.54 -2.77
C VAL A 132 -16.76 8.89 -3.37
N ARG A 133 -17.09 8.32 -4.55
CA ARG A 133 -18.32 8.65 -5.31
C ARG A 133 -19.09 7.40 -5.72
N PHE A 134 -18.77 6.23 -5.22
CA PHE A 134 -19.53 5.00 -5.46
C PHE A 134 -20.57 4.79 -4.34
N ASP A 135 -21.47 3.85 -4.59
CA ASP A 135 -22.59 3.54 -3.69
C ASP A 135 -22.08 3.09 -2.29
N PRO A 136 -22.89 3.30 -1.24
CA PRO A 136 -22.54 2.87 0.11
C PRO A 136 -22.41 1.34 0.21
N PRO A 137 -21.73 0.84 1.26
CA PRO A 137 -21.63 -0.59 1.49
C PRO A 137 -23.01 -1.25 1.64
N VAL A 138 -23.06 -2.49 1.23
CA VAL A 138 -24.22 -3.38 1.45
C VAL A 138 -23.78 -4.47 2.43
N ASP A 139 -24.32 -4.44 3.62
CA ASP A 139 -23.91 -5.30 4.73
C ASP A 139 -22.38 -5.17 4.98
N GLU A 140 -21.64 -6.26 4.92
CA GLU A 140 -20.18 -6.31 5.10
C GLU A 140 -19.39 -6.13 3.78
N ASN A 141 -20.02 -5.72 2.68
CA ASN A 141 -19.38 -5.66 1.37
C ASN A 141 -19.38 -4.23 0.79
N LEU A 142 -18.25 -3.84 0.21
CA LEU A 142 -18.09 -2.57 -0.50
C LEU A 142 -17.05 -2.73 -1.62
N THR A 143 -17.47 -2.70 -2.87
CA THR A 143 -16.52 -2.75 -3.99
C THR A 143 -15.78 -1.43 -4.12
N ILE A 144 -14.47 -1.44 -3.80
CA ILE A 144 -13.62 -0.25 -3.89
C ILE A 144 -12.62 -0.31 -5.04
N TYR A 145 -12.31 -1.49 -5.56
CA TYR A 145 -11.41 -1.59 -6.70
C TYR A 145 -12.03 -0.91 -7.92
N ARG A 146 -11.24 -0.09 -8.58
CA ARG A 146 -11.73 0.78 -9.66
C ARG A 146 -10.62 1.27 -10.55
N GLN A 147 -10.99 1.72 -11.74
CA GLN A 147 -10.10 2.37 -12.69
C GLN A 147 -10.15 3.89 -12.53
N VAL A 148 -9.00 4.53 -12.49
CA VAL A 148 -8.81 5.98 -12.53
C VAL A 148 -7.92 6.30 -13.71
N GLN A 149 -8.36 7.20 -14.58
CA GLN A 149 -7.61 7.59 -15.76
C GLN A 149 -7.23 9.06 -15.70
N TRP A 150 -5.98 9.39 -16.05
CA TRP A 150 -5.51 10.78 -16.15
C TRP A 150 -5.14 11.12 -17.60
N GLY A 151 -6.06 11.76 -18.29
CA GLY A 151 -5.89 12.13 -19.70
C GLY A 151 -5.47 10.96 -20.58
N GLY A 152 -4.54 11.18 -21.50
CA GLY A 152 -3.85 10.15 -22.29
C GLY A 152 -2.60 9.57 -21.61
N LEU A 153 -2.33 9.92 -20.34
CA LEU A 153 -1.05 9.62 -19.71
C LEU A 153 -1.09 8.39 -18.81
N VAL A 154 -2.05 8.30 -17.87
CA VAL A 154 -2.08 7.26 -16.85
C VAL A 154 -3.38 6.45 -16.91
N ASN A 155 -3.24 5.13 -16.87
CA ASN A 155 -4.28 4.16 -16.56
C ASN A 155 -3.95 3.53 -15.21
N MET A 156 -4.71 3.86 -14.16
CA MET A 156 -4.48 3.37 -12.81
C MET A 156 -5.61 2.45 -12.38
N LEU A 157 -5.29 1.24 -11.99
CA LEU A 157 -6.19 0.31 -11.33
C LEU A 157 -5.91 0.35 -9.83
N VAL A 158 -6.88 0.84 -9.08
CA VAL A 158 -6.85 0.83 -7.61
C VAL A 158 -7.38 -0.51 -7.15
N LEU A 159 -6.56 -1.27 -6.43
CA LEU A 159 -6.86 -2.62 -5.99
C LEU A 159 -7.46 -2.65 -4.58
N ASP A 160 -8.06 -3.78 -4.26
CA ASP A 160 -8.46 -4.19 -2.92
C ASP A 160 -7.80 -5.52 -2.59
N THR A 161 -6.79 -5.49 -1.76
CA THR A 161 -6.00 -6.67 -1.40
C THR A 161 -6.45 -7.31 -0.08
N ARG A 162 -7.56 -6.86 0.52
CA ARG A 162 -8.03 -7.37 1.82
C ARG A 162 -9.37 -8.11 1.74
N GLN A 163 -10.35 -7.55 1.04
CA GLN A 163 -11.74 -8.03 1.09
C GLN A 163 -11.94 -9.41 0.46
N TYR A 164 -11.08 -9.79 -0.50
CA TYR A 164 -11.30 -10.97 -1.34
C TYR A 164 -10.23 -12.05 -1.18
N ARG A 165 -9.19 -11.79 -0.35
CA ARG A 165 -8.06 -12.70 -0.22
C ARG A 165 -8.42 -13.98 0.54
N ASP A 166 -7.73 -15.05 0.20
CA ASP A 166 -7.64 -16.22 1.08
C ASP A 166 -6.88 -15.83 2.36
N ASP A 167 -7.18 -16.51 3.44
CA ASP A 167 -6.47 -16.37 4.71
C ASP A 167 -4.95 -16.58 4.53
N GLN A 168 -4.11 -15.91 5.30
CA GLN A 168 -2.66 -16.05 5.20
C GLN A 168 -2.25 -17.50 5.47
N ALA A 169 -1.36 -18.01 4.65
CA ALA A 169 -0.88 -19.38 4.79
C ALA A 169 0.12 -19.52 5.96
N CYS A 170 0.41 -20.76 6.34
CA CYS A 170 1.49 -21.11 7.26
C CYS A 170 1.34 -20.47 8.66
N ASN A 171 0.08 -20.35 9.14
CA ASN A 171 -0.30 -19.73 10.41
C ASN A 171 0.15 -18.26 10.50
N ASP A 172 -0.07 -17.46 9.47
CA ASP A 172 0.19 -16.01 9.41
C ASP A 172 1.62 -15.62 9.79
N ALA A 173 2.56 -16.53 9.50
CA ALA A 173 3.91 -16.33 9.98
C ALA A 173 4.61 -15.17 9.27
N VAL A 174 5.08 -14.23 10.07
CA VAL A 174 5.93 -13.13 9.66
C VAL A 174 7.39 -13.50 9.93
N LEU A 175 8.30 -13.19 8.99
CA LEU A 175 9.72 -13.48 9.08
C LEU A 175 10.05 -14.96 9.31
N GLN A 176 9.57 -15.82 8.44
CA GLN A 176 9.95 -17.23 8.46
C GLN A 176 11.31 -17.45 7.81
N THR A 177 12.11 -18.30 8.44
CA THR A 177 13.38 -18.82 7.88
C THR A 177 13.20 -20.19 7.21
N THR A 178 11.99 -20.72 7.20
CA THR A 178 11.62 -22.01 6.60
C THR A 178 10.92 -21.80 5.24
N PRO A 179 11.01 -22.77 4.32
CA PRO A 179 10.24 -22.73 3.07
C PRO A 179 8.75 -22.57 3.34
N ALA A 180 8.04 -21.99 2.37
CA ALA A 180 6.59 -21.92 2.40
C ALA A 180 5.98 -23.31 2.61
N CYS A 181 4.89 -23.38 3.37
CA CYS A 181 4.09 -24.60 3.53
C CYS A 181 3.30 -24.90 2.24
N ASP A 182 2.77 -26.11 2.13
CA ASP A 182 2.05 -26.56 0.93
C ASP A 182 0.87 -25.64 0.58
N ASP A 183 0.16 -25.11 1.60
CA ASP A 183 -0.98 -24.21 1.41
C ASP A 183 -0.61 -22.91 0.71
N ALA A 184 0.59 -22.36 0.94
CA ALA A 184 1.07 -21.14 0.27
C ALA A 184 1.35 -21.37 -1.22
N LEU A 185 1.49 -22.62 -1.66
CA LEU A 185 1.86 -22.99 -3.02
C LEU A 185 0.66 -23.51 -3.84
N LEU A 186 -0.55 -23.53 -3.27
CA LEU A 186 -1.75 -23.96 -3.97
C LEU A 186 -2.02 -23.05 -5.18
N PRO A 187 -2.21 -23.62 -6.39
CA PRO A 187 -2.40 -22.82 -7.60
C PRO A 187 -3.65 -21.93 -7.58
N GLU A 188 -4.69 -22.32 -6.84
CA GLU A 188 -5.94 -21.59 -6.68
C GLU A 188 -5.86 -20.46 -5.65
N ARG A 189 -4.78 -20.40 -4.88
CA ARG A 189 -4.63 -19.38 -3.85
C ARG A 189 -4.66 -17.97 -4.44
N SER A 190 -5.46 -17.10 -3.82
CA SER A 190 -5.69 -15.78 -4.35
C SER A 190 -5.62 -14.68 -3.27
N LEU A 191 -5.04 -13.54 -3.67
CA LEU A 191 -5.04 -12.29 -2.92
C LEU A 191 -6.14 -11.35 -3.42
N LEU A 192 -6.43 -11.38 -4.71
CA LEU A 192 -7.43 -10.50 -5.33
C LEU A 192 -8.84 -11.09 -5.40
N GLY A 193 -8.96 -12.42 -5.27
CA GLY A 193 -10.18 -13.13 -5.64
C GLY A 193 -10.39 -13.18 -7.15
N THR A 194 -11.09 -14.21 -7.63
CA THR A 194 -11.24 -14.50 -9.07
C THR A 194 -11.90 -13.37 -9.86
N GLU A 195 -12.86 -12.65 -9.26
CA GLU A 195 -13.57 -11.57 -9.95
C GLU A 195 -12.68 -10.35 -10.16
N GLN A 196 -11.93 -9.93 -9.14
CA GLN A 196 -11.02 -8.80 -9.25
C GLN A 196 -9.81 -9.14 -10.13
N GLU A 197 -9.27 -10.37 -10.05
CA GLU A 197 -8.19 -10.84 -10.94
C GLU A 197 -8.63 -10.73 -12.41
N ALA A 198 -9.82 -11.24 -12.76
CA ALA A 198 -10.38 -11.12 -14.11
C ALA A 198 -10.62 -9.66 -14.51
N TRP A 199 -11.04 -8.81 -13.57
CA TRP A 199 -11.22 -7.38 -13.82
C TRP A 199 -9.87 -6.67 -14.07
N VAL A 200 -8.82 -7.01 -13.35
CA VAL A 200 -7.45 -6.51 -13.60
C VAL A 200 -7.02 -6.91 -15.00
N ALA A 201 -7.11 -8.18 -15.36
CA ALA A 201 -6.77 -8.67 -16.69
C ALA A 201 -7.51 -7.94 -17.82
N ALA A 202 -8.79 -7.59 -17.60
CA ALA A 202 -9.60 -6.89 -18.59
C ALA A 202 -9.28 -5.38 -18.73
N ASN A 203 -8.70 -4.75 -17.71
CA ASN A 203 -8.58 -3.28 -17.64
C ASN A 203 -7.15 -2.77 -17.53
N ILE A 204 -6.17 -3.62 -17.24
CA ILE A 204 -4.77 -3.18 -17.02
C ILE A 204 -4.15 -2.57 -18.27
N ARG A 205 -4.52 -3.04 -19.44
CA ARG A 205 -4.07 -2.44 -20.69
C ARG A 205 -4.90 -1.19 -20.99
N GLY A 206 -4.40 -0.04 -20.60
CA GLY A 206 -5.00 1.26 -20.94
C GLY A 206 -4.87 1.56 -22.43
N VAL A 207 -6.00 1.57 -23.13
CA VAL A 207 -6.03 1.98 -24.55
C VAL A 207 -5.64 3.46 -24.62
N ASP A 208 -4.67 3.78 -25.48
CA ASP A 208 -4.14 5.13 -25.66
C ASP A 208 -3.58 5.80 -24.39
N LYS A 209 -3.10 5.00 -23.42
CA LYS A 209 -2.39 5.48 -22.23
C LYS A 209 -0.90 5.09 -22.31
N VAL A 210 -0.06 5.95 -21.76
CA VAL A 210 1.38 5.68 -21.71
C VAL A 210 1.74 4.75 -20.56
N TRP A 211 1.25 5.06 -19.36
CA TRP A 211 1.60 4.35 -18.14
C TRP A 211 0.42 3.52 -17.63
N ASN A 212 0.68 2.26 -17.32
CA ASN A 212 -0.27 1.34 -16.69
C ASN A 212 0.14 1.14 -15.23
N VAL A 213 -0.78 1.39 -14.30
CA VAL A 213 -0.47 1.47 -12.87
C VAL A 213 -1.36 0.52 -12.08
N LEU A 214 -0.77 -0.26 -11.19
CA LEU A 214 -1.47 -0.92 -10.10
C LEU A 214 -1.23 -0.11 -8.83
N ALA A 215 -2.28 0.48 -8.28
CA ALA A 215 -2.28 1.09 -6.95
C ALA A 215 -2.68 -0.01 -5.96
N ASN A 216 -1.70 -0.54 -5.29
CA ASN A 216 -1.73 -1.78 -4.52
C ASN A 216 -1.33 -1.51 -3.06
N GLN A 217 -1.86 -2.26 -2.12
CA GLN A 217 -1.54 -2.04 -0.70
C GLN A 217 -0.24 -2.73 -0.31
N THR A 218 -0.15 -4.03 -0.55
CA THR A 218 0.92 -4.93 -0.09
C THR A 218 2.02 -5.12 -1.14
N VAL A 219 3.25 -5.43 -0.72
CA VAL A 219 4.42 -5.55 -1.62
C VAL A 219 4.26 -6.68 -2.61
N MET A 220 4.38 -6.34 -3.91
CA MET A 220 4.26 -7.30 -5.01
C MET A 220 5.61 -7.88 -5.45
N THR A 221 6.71 -7.14 -5.29
CA THR A 221 8.07 -7.62 -5.59
C THR A 221 8.39 -8.87 -4.78
N ASP A 222 8.99 -9.87 -5.41
CA ASP A 222 9.49 -11.07 -4.73
C ASP A 222 10.67 -10.69 -3.81
N ILE A 223 10.41 -10.71 -2.50
CA ILE A 223 11.39 -10.41 -1.45
C ILE A 223 11.81 -11.63 -0.65
N ARG A 224 11.55 -12.84 -1.18
CA ARG A 224 11.92 -14.09 -0.51
C ARG A 224 13.43 -14.21 -0.33
N LEU A 225 13.84 -14.74 0.81
CA LEU A 225 15.23 -15.11 1.07
C LEU A 225 15.45 -16.58 0.66
N GLY A 226 15.79 -16.81 -0.59
CA GLY A 226 15.85 -18.15 -1.16
C GLY A 226 14.45 -18.78 -1.22
N ALA A 227 14.24 -19.88 -0.48
CA ALA A 227 12.93 -20.53 -0.39
C ALA A 227 12.08 -20.01 0.79
N ALA A 228 12.60 -19.13 1.63
CA ALA A 228 11.89 -18.61 2.80
C ALA A 228 11.06 -17.39 2.43
N VAL A 229 9.78 -17.42 2.75
CA VAL A 229 8.88 -16.26 2.69
C VAL A 229 9.11 -15.41 3.93
N LEU A 230 9.33 -14.12 3.75
CA LEU A 230 9.60 -13.20 4.86
C LEU A 230 8.32 -12.69 5.53
N ASN A 231 7.24 -12.56 4.77
CA ASN A 231 5.94 -12.12 5.27
C ASN A 231 4.81 -12.70 4.40
N PHE A 232 3.95 -13.52 5.00
CA PHE A 232 2.81 -14.16 4.31
C PHE A 232 1.63 -13.22 4.07
N ASP A 233 1.62 -12.05 4.68
CA ASP A 233 0.62 -11.02 4.40
C ASP A 233 0.85 -10.29 3.07
N GLN A 234 2.08 -10.32 2.56
CA GLN A 234 2.47 -9.74 1.28
C GLN A 234 2.20 -10.70 0.11
N TRP A 235 2.38 -10.27 -1.14
CA TRP A 235 2.21 -11.11 -2.32
C TRP A 235 3.10 -12.36 -2.34
N ASP A 236 4.14 -12.41 -1.55
CA ASP A 236 4.95 -13.63 -1.38
C ASP A 236 4.17 -14.77 -0.71
N GLY A 237 3.17 -14.46 0.11
CA GLY A 237 2.22 -15.43 0.66
C GLY A 237 1.19 -15.93 -0.37
N TYR A 238 1.12 -15.27 -1.51
CA TYR A 238 0.19 -15.52 -2.62
C TYR A 238 0.96 -15.60 -3.95
N ALA A 239 2.14 -16.19 -3.94
CA ALA A 239 3.02 -16.25 -5.10
C ALA A 239 2.36 -16.83 -6.37
N PRO A 240 1.47 -17.85 -6.31
CA PRO A 240 0.74 -18.32 -7.49
C PRO A 240 -0.17 -17.27 -8.11
N ASP A 241 -0.86 -16.46 -7.30
CA ASP A 241 -1.71 -15.36 -7.78
C ASP A 241 -0.87 -14.25 -8.43
N ARG A 242 0.21 -13.82 -7.75
CA ARG A 242 1.16 -12.86 -8.32
C ARG A 242 1.66 -13.30 -9.70
N ASP A 243 2.04 -14.57 -9.83
CA ASP A 243 2.56 -15.09 -11.09
C ASP A 243 1.49 -15.11 -12.19
N ARG A 244 0.23 -15.43 -11.87
CA ARG A 244 -0.90 -15.34 -12.82
C ARG A 244 -1.10 -13.91 -13.29
N VAL A 245 -1.21 -12.95 -12.36
CA VAL A 245 -1.44 -11.53 -12.68
C VAL A 245 -0.30 -10.98 -13.56
N LEU A 246 0.96 -11.21 -13.20
CA LEU A 246 2.11 -10.72 -13.97
C LEU A 246 2.25 -11.43 -15.32
N THR A 247 1.88 -12.71 -15.41
CA THR A 247 1.85 -13.46 -16.66
C THR A 247 0.80 -12.91 -17.61
N ASP A 248 -0.43 -12.70 -17.14
CA ASP A 248 -1.51 -12.10 -17.94
C ASP A 248 -1.13 -10.71 -18.46
N ILE A 249 -0.53 -9.86 -17.64
CA ILE A 249 -0.03 -8.55 -18.01
C ILE A 249 1.00 -8.67 -19.15
N THR A 250 1.94 -9.60 -19.02
CA THR A 250 3.00 -9.84 -20.01
C THR A 250 2.44 -10.38 -21.32
N GLU A 251 1.54 -11.38 -21.26
CA GLU A 251 0.93 -12.00 -22.45
C GLU A 251 0.04 -11.02 -23.23
N GLN A 252 -0.58 -10.07 -22.56
CA GLN A 252 -1.32 -8.99 -23.21
C GLN A 252 -0.43 -7.92 -23.82
N GLY A 253 0.89 -7.98 -23.64
CA GLY A 253 1.84 -6.98 -24.10
C GLY A 253 1.62 -5.61 -23.45
N VAL A 254 1.31 -5.58 -22.16
CA VAL A 254 1.22 -4.35 -21.39
C VAL A 254 2.61 -3.79 -21.15
N GLU A 255 2.84 -2.57 -21.60
CA GLU A 255 4.10 -1.86 -21.41
C GLU A 255 4.00 -0.81 -20.29
N ASN A 256 5.13 -0.33 -19.80
CA ASN A 256 5.23 0.75 -18.82
C ASN A 256 4.41 0.47 -17.54
N LEU A 257 4.53 -0.76 -17.01
CA LEU A 257 3.89 -1.14 -15.77
C LEU A 257 4.62 -0.52 -14.57
N ILE A 258 3.88 0.23 -13.78
CA ILE A 258 4.30 0.75 -12.48
C ILE A 258 3.37 0.20 -11.40
N VAL A 259 3.93 -0.28 -10.31
CA VAL A 259 3.17 -0.64 -9.10
C VAL A 259 3.51 0.35 -8.00
N LEU A 260 2.48 0.89 -7.35
CA LEU A 260 2.61 1.81 -6.21
C LEU A 260 2.07 1.12 -4.97
N THR A 261 2.90 1.02 -3.93
CA THR A 261 2.65 0.18 -2.75
C THR A 261 2.94 0.93 -1.45
N GLY A 262 2.30 0.50 -0.35
CA GLY A 262 2.48 1.00 1.01
C GLY A 262 2.81 -0.11 2.02
N ASP A 263 2.06 -0.17 3.12
CA ASP A 263 1.96 -1.22 4.15
C ASP A 263 3.23 -1.47 4.99
N ILE A 264 4.34 -1.84 4.40
CA ILE A 264 5.52 -2.35 5.12
C ILE A 264 6.40 -1.28 5.79
N HIS A 265 5.98 -0.02 5.81
CA HIS A 265 6.62 1.10 6.51
C HIS A 265 8.10 1.32 6.15
N LEU A 266 8.50 1.05 4.92
CA LEU A 266 9.82 1.36 4.37
C LEU A 266 9.70 1.94 2.97
N SER A 267 10.69 2.72 2.54
CA SER A 267 10.84 3.12 1.14
C SER A 267 11.61 2.04 0.39
N GLY A 268 11.12 1.66 -0.78
CA GLY A 268 11.78 0.62 -1.57
C GLY A 268 11.51 0.73 -3.06
N ILE A 269 12.40 0.18 -3.86
CA ILE A 269 12.25 0.02 -5.29
C ILE A 269 12.53 -1.43 -5.64
N GLY A 270 11.57 -2.07 -6.32
CA GLY A 270 11.68 -3.45 -6.75
C GLY A 270 11.42 -3.65 -8.24
N GLN A 271 11.98 -4.72 -8.77
CA GLN A 271 11.68 -5.23 -10.11
C GLN A 271 10.63 -6.34 -10.01
N LEU A 272 9.60 -6.27 -10.84
CA LEU A 272 8.60 -7.31 -10.96
C LEU A 272 9.01 -8.28 -12.07
N THR A 273 9.04 -9.56 -11.75
CA THR A 273 9.40 -10.63 -12.68
C THR A 273 8.40 -11.77 -12.59
N THR A 274 8.23 -12.54 -13.67
CA THR A 274 7.43 -13.76 -13.63
C THR A 274 8.29 -14.97 -13.27
N THR A 275 7.66 -16.03 -12.77
CA THR A 275 8.36 -17.30 -12.50
C THR A 275 8.99 -17.89 -13.78
N ALA A 276 8.33 -17.71 -14.92
CA ALA A 276 8.84 -18.17 -16.22
C ALA A 276 10.08 -17.39 -16.69
N ASN A 277 10.20 -16.09 -16.32
CA ASN A 277 11.29 -15.20 -16.70
C ASN A 277 11.83 -14.42 -15.51
N PRO A 278 12.52 -15.06 -14.56
CA PRO A 278 12.92 -14.43 -13.29
C PRO A 278 14.03 -13.40 -13.40
N THR A 279 14.60 -13.20 -14.59
CA THR A 279 15.68 -12.24 -14.88
C THR A 279 15.24 -11.07 -15.75
N THR A 280 13.98 -11.08 -16.21
CA THR A 280 13.44 -10.04 -17.08
C THR A 280 12.34 -9.30 -16.36
N ALA A 281 12.59 -8.04 -16.04
CA ALA A 281 11.59 -7.19 -15.41
C ALA A 281 10.42 -6.92 -16.35
N VAL A 282 9.19 -7.06 -15.86
CA VAL A 282 7.95 -6.71 -16.56
C VAL A 282 7.36 -5.40 -16.06
N GLY A 283 7.84 -4.90 -14.94
CA GLY A 283 7.43 -3.62 -14.33
C GLY A 283 8.33 -3.23 -13.17
N ILE A 284 8.10 -2.04 -12.65
CA ILE A 284 8.81 -1.49 -11.48
C ILE A 284 7.79 -1.20 -10.38
N GLU A 285 8.12 -1.61 -9.17
CA GLU A 285 7.37 -1.27 -7.96
C GLU A 285 8.08 -0.17 -7.17
N PHE A 286 7.33 0.86 -6.80
CA PHE A 286 7.75 1.89 -5.86
C PHE A 286 6.98 1.71 -4.55
N VAL A 287 7.68 1.24 -3.52
CA VAL A 287 7.14 1.09 -2.18
C VAL A 287 7.33 2.40 -1.43
N THR A 288 6.23 2.98 -0.97
CA THR A 288 6.23 4.23 -0.20
C THR A 288 6.23 3.91 1.29
N THR A 289 7.12 4.55 2.05
CA THR A 289 7.14 4.43 3.51
C THR A 289 5.88 5.03 4.15
N SER A 290 5.67 4.77 5.43
CA SER A 290 4.54 5.33 6.19
C SER A 290 4.68 6.85 6.41
N ILE A 291 3.54 7.55 6.49
CA ILE A 291 3.50 8.96 6.92
C ILE A 291 4.02 9.11 8.36
N SER A 292 3.64 8.21 9.26
CA SER A 292 3.99 8.32 10.68
C SER A 292 4.09 7.00 11.43
N SER A 293 3.58 5.90 10.88
CA SER A 293 3.62 4.59 11.54
C SER A 293 5.05 4.12 11.80
N GLY A 294 5.27 3.40 12.90
CA GLY A 294 6.57 2.82 13.25
C GLY A 294 7.12 1.90 12.16
N GLY A 295 8.43 1.71 12.11
CA GLY A 295 9.05 0.81 11.13
C GLY A 295 8.81 -0.65 11.47
N ASN A 296 8.42 -1.46 10.48
CA ASN A 296 8.22 -2.91 10.61
C ASN A 296 9.53 -3.69 10.43
N VAL A 297 10.50 -3.06 9.77
CA VAL A 297 11.81 -3.67 9.49
C VAL A 297 12.88 -2.94 10.28
N PRO A 298 13.68 -3.65 11.11
CA PRO A 298 14.79 -3.02 11.81
C PRO A 298 15.80 -2.41 10.82
N PRO A 299 16.26 -1.16 11.03
CA PRO A 299 17.17 -0.48 10.11
C PRO A 299 18.45 -1.25 9.79
N GLU A 300 18.95 -2.04 10.73
CA GLU A 300 20.13 -2.88 10.56
C GLU A 300 19.93 -4.02 9.55
N THR A 301 18.68 -4.40 9.24
CA THR A 301 18.36 -5.43 8.25
C THR A 301 18.26 -4.88 6.83
N GLN A 302 18.28 -3.57 6.64
CA GLN A 302 18.20 -2.90 5.34
C GLN A 302 19.24 -3.42 4.34
N GLY A 303 20.46 -3.71 4.82
CA GLY A 303 21.51 -4.29 3.97
C GLY A 303 21.18 -5.68 3.44
N LEU A 304 20.38 -6.47 4.19
CA LEU A 304 19.89 -7.76 3.73
C LEU A 304 18.85 -7.60 2.63
N LEU A 305 17.91 -6.67 2.79
CA LEU A 305 16.91 -6.39 1.76
C LEU A 305 17.56 -5.99 0.43
N LYS A 306 18.55 -5.08 0.48
CA LYS A 306 19.31 -4.65 -0.71
C LYS A 306 20.12 -5.77 -1.37
N ALA A 307 20.37 -6.87 -0.69
CA ALA A 307 21.05 -8.03 -1.25
C ALA A 307 20.11 -9.00 -1.99
N LEU A 308 18.79 -8.81 -1.91
CA LEU A 308 17.82 -9.61 -2.65
C LEU A 308 17.84 -9.21 -4.13
N SER A 309 17.72 -10.19 -5.01
CA SER A 309 17.94 -10.00 -6.45
C SER A 309 16.95 -9.03 -7.12
N ASN A 310 15.72 -8.95 -6.60
CA ASN A 310 14.66 -8.11 -7.17
C ASN A 310 14.57 -6.73 -6.51
N ILE A 311 15.32 -6.48 -5.44
CA ILE A 311 15.36 -5.18 -4.77
C ILE A 311 16.48 -4.33 -5.37
N ILE A 312 16.13 -3.13 -5.83
CA ILE A 312 17.07 -2.16 -6.37
C ILE A 312 17.66 -1.31 -5.26
N ASP A 313 16.79 -0.79 -4.38
CA ASP A 313 17.20 -0.06 -3.18
C ASP A 313 16.10 -0.10 -2.11
N ALA A 314 16.47 0.17 -0.86
CA ALA A 314 15.53 0.23 0.26
C ALA A 314 16.04 1.16 1.37
N GLU A 315 15.13 1.81 2.09
CA GLU A 315 15.37 2.69 3.24
C GLU A 315 14.29 2.39 4.30
N ALA A 316 14.71 1.95 5.49
CA ALA A 316 13.83 1.48 6.55
C ALA A 316 13.81 2.38 7.81
N SER A 317 14.66 3.42 7.84
CA SER A 317 14.86 4.23 9.06
C SER A 317 13.87 5.38 9.19
N HIS A 318 13.41 5.95 8.07
CA HIS A 318 12.63 7.18 8.04
C HIS A 318 11.18 6.95 7.60
N ARG A 319 10.33 7.91 7.92
CA ARG A 319 8.93 8.03 7.48
C ARG A 319 8.84 9.10 6.41
N GLY A 320 7.72 9.17 5.68
CA GLY A 320 7.59 10.17 4.62
C GLY A 320 6.55 9.81 3.57
N TYR A 321 6.83 10.15 2.32
CA TYR A 321 5.97 9.86 1.18
C TYR A 321 6.80 9.86 -0.12
N THR A 322 6.19 9.45 -1.24
CA THR A 322 6.86 9.51 -2.54
C THR A 322 6.13 10.47 -3.47
N LEU A 323 6.86 11.41 -4.07
CA LEU A 323 6.32 12.30 -5.10
C LEU A 323 6.68 11.76 -6.49
N HIS A 324 5.67 11.41 -7.27
CA HIS A 324 5.84 10.96 -8.65
C HIS A 324 5.61 12.13 -9.61
N THR A 325 6.57 12.37 -10.51
CA THR A 325 6.45 13.32 -11.62
C THR A 325 6.40 12.54 -12.92
N ILE A 326 5.30 12.66 -13.66
CA ILE A 326 4.95 11.77 -14.75
C ILE A 326 4.83 12.57 -16.04
N THR A 327 5.58 12.15 -17.06
CA THR A 327 5.50 12.66 -18.44
C THR A 327 5.23 11.49 -19.41
N PRO A 328 4.99 11.75 -20.70
CA PRO A 328 4.94 10.65 -21.67
C PRO A 328 6.25 9.87 -21.81
N GLU A 329 7.39 10.47 -21.48
CA GLU A 329 8.73 9.90 -21.66
C GLU A 329 9.26 9.27 -20.38
N THR A 330 8.87 9.78 -19.19
CA THR A 330 9.48 9.36 -17.93
C THR A 330 8.46 9.29 -16.79
N TRP A 331 8.67 8.33 -15.90
CA TRP A 331 8.10 8.27 -14.56
C TRP A 331 9.20 8.48 -13.54
N THR A 332 9.19 9.61 -12.83
CA THR A 332 10.18 9.92 -11.80
C THR A 332 9.55 9.79 -10.41
N ALA A 333 10.20 9.07 -9.51
CA ALA A 333 9.80 8.88 -8.12
C ALA A 333 10.85 9.53 -7.20
N GLN A 334 10.46 10.60 -6.51
CA GLN A 334 11.26 11.32 -5.52
C GLN A 334 10.79 10.91 -4.13
N TYR A 335 11.65 10.25 -3.37
CA TYR A 335 11.34 9.83 -2.02
C TYR A 335 11.65 10.94 -1.02
N ARG A 336 10.60 11.41 -0.35
CA ARG A 336 10.65 12.47 0.66
C ARG A 336 10.64 11.83 2.04
N ILE A 337 11.67 12.07 2.84
CA ILE A 337 11.83 11.51 4.18
C ILE A 337 11.76 12.59 5.26
N VAL A 338 11.09 12.28 6.36
CA VAL A 338 11.02 13.10 7.58
C VAL A 338 12.15 12.69 8.51
N ASP A 339 12.92 13.65 9.02
CA ASP A 339 14.09 13.38 9.87
C ASP A 339 13.71 12.56 11.14
N ASP A 340 12.62 12.90 11.80
CA ASP A 340 12.00 12.10 12.87
C ASP A 340 10.49 12.41 12.93
N ALA A 341 9.66 11.46 12.53
CA ALA A 341 8.20 11.62 12.56
C ALA A 341 7.63 11.78 13.98
N ARG A 342 8.37 11.44 15.02
CA ARG A 342 7.96 11.62 16.43
C ARG A 342 8.20 13.04 16.95
N VAL A 343 8.85 13.87 16.16
CA VAL A 343 9.12 15.28 16.49
C VAL A 343 8.20 16.18 15.67
N GLU A 344 7.40 16.98 16.37
CA GLU A 344 6.53 17.96 15.72
C GLU A 344 7.38 19.00 14.94
N ASN A 345 6.96 19.30 13.73
CA ASN A 345 7.68 20.20 12.82
C ASN A 345 9.10 19.77 12.44
N SER A 346 9.39 18.49 12.42
CA SER A 346 10.64 17.91 11.95
C SER A 346 10.99 18.34 10.52
N GLY A 347 12.27 18.26 10.15
CA GLY A 347 12.73 18.52 8.78
C GLY A 347 12.24 17.46 7.79
N VAL A 348 12.13 17.84 6.51
CA VAL A 348 11.87 16.91 5.41
C VAL A 348 12.90 17.13 4.31
N SER A 349 13.46 16.06 3.79
CA SER A 349 14.50 16.09 2.77
C SER A 349 14.30 14.96 1.75
N ASP A 350 15.09 14.98 0.68
CA ASP A 350 15.14 13.87 -0.27
C ASP A 350 16.01 12.74 0.28
N TRP A 351 15.50 11.52 0.21
CA TRP A 351 16.38 10.37 0.31
C TRP A 351 17.05 10.10 -1.05
N LYS A 352 16.26 9.80 -2.05
CA LYS A 352 16.72 9.52 -3.43
C LYS A 352 15.62 9.84 -4.44
N THR A 353 16.06 9.98 -5.69
CA THR A 353 15.16 10.11 -6.85
C THR A 353 15.50 9.06 -7.89
N PHE A 354 14.47 8.38 -8.39
CA PHE A 354 14.58 7.34 -9.41
C PHE A 354 13.72 7.66 -10.60
N THR A 355 14.15 7.23 -11.78
CA THR A 355 13.40 7.41 -13.02
C THR A 355 13.30 6.13 -13.82
N VAL A 356 12.12 5.91 -14.42
CA VAL A 356 11.84 4.87 -15.43
C VAL A 356 11.57 5.58 -16.74
N THR A 357 12.23 5.15 -17.82
CA THR A 357 11.97 5.65 -19.17
C THR A 357 10.88 4.81 -19.82
N ALA A 358 9.91 5.45 -20.49
CA ALA A 358 8.86 4.76 -21.23
C ALA A 358 9.43 3.79 -22.25
N GLY A 359 8.82 2.61 -22.39
CA GLY A 359 9.32 1.50 -23.21
C GLY A 359 10.39 0.64 -22.52
N THR A 360 10.68 0.89 -21.23
CA THR A 360 11.63 0.09 -20.44
C THR A 360 11.02 -0.33 -19.11
N ALA A 361 11.46 -1.48 -18.58
CA ALA A 361 11.22 -1.88 -17.20
C ALA A 361 12.55 -1.79 -16.42
N ALA A 362 13.26 -0.68 -16.58
CA ALA A 362 14.54 -0.40 -15.94
C ALA A 362 14.48 0.96 -15.24
N VAL A 363 15.09 1.03 -14.06
CA VAL A 363 15.13 2.24 -13.25
C VAL A 363 16.55 2.75 -13.13
N ALA A 364 16.72 4.06 -13.14
CA ALA A 364 17.99 4.74 -12.88
C ALA A 364 17.82 5.71 -11.71
N GLU A 365 18.82 5.76 -10.81
CA GLU A 365 18.95 6.81 -9.80
C GLU A 365 19.49 8.09 -10.47
N ILE A 366 18.90 9.25 -10.17
CA ILE A 366 19.25 10.56 -10.75
C ILE A 366 19.52 11.63 -9.69
#